data_cdddb44eced2aef23d7d4568a904bba9
#
_entry.id   cdddb44eced2aef23d7d4568a904bba9
#
_cell.length_a   1.000
_cell.length_b   1.000
_cell.length_c   1.000
_cell.angle_alpha   90.00
_cell.angle_beta   90.00
_cell.angle_gamma   90.00
#
_symmetry.space_group_name_H-M   'P 1'
#
loop_
_entity.id
_entity.type
_entity.pdbx_description
1 polymer ?
#
loop_
_entity_poly.entity_id
_entity_poly.type
_entity_poly.pdbx_seq_one_letter_code
_entity_poly.pdbx_strand_id
1 'polypeptide(L)'
;ADRLAVLVVSKLCRTVFAEYESRTAEALAPSLQALDAVRVQAMQYALVGGECLLKPVLHGRGFDFVPIRRDCYAPLGRDAHGALTGVGTMEVLRHDGRGYLLLERRTAGADGLTIETRLFELAGEALGREVPLATLPATAQLQPSLLLPGVRGVGLAALRTPLLNCVDGGPDAVAVYAPAAGLMHSAARLEYQMRQEFENGASRVFASEDLLREDG
;
A
#
# COMPACT_ATOMS: atom_id res chain seq x y z
N ALA A 1 -8.63 12.49 -3.76
CA ALA A 1 -8.80 11.03 -3.61
C ALA A 1 -10.23 10.69 -3.97
N ASP A 2 -10.41 9.68 -4.80
CA ASP A 2 -11.72 9.25 -5.25
C ASP A 2 -12.53 8.68 -4.09
N ARG A 3 -13.56 9.42 -3.66
CA ARG A 3 -14.42 9.04 -2.52
C ARG A 3 -15.10 7.69 -2.73
N LEU A 4 -15.41 7.33 -3.98
CA LEU A 4 -16.02 6.06 -4.32
C LEU A 4 -15.09 4.88 -4.04
N ALA A 5 -13.80 4.98 -4.40
CA ALA A 5 -12.80 3.96 -4.10
C ALA A 5 -12.70 3.70 -2.58
N VAL A 6 -12.66 4.77 -1.78
CA VAL A 6 -12.63 4.67 -0.31
C VAL A 6 -13.87 3.98 0.23
N LEU A 7 -15.07 4.33 -0.29
CA LEU A 7 -16.32 3.71 0.14
C LEU A 7 -16.38 2.22 -0.19
N VAL A 8 -15.98 1.82 -1.40
CA VAL A 8 -15.92 0.42 -1.84
C VAL A 8 -15.00 -0.39 -0.93
N VAL A 9 -13.78 0.09 -0.71
CA VAL A 9 -12.78 -0.58 0.15
C VAL A 9 -13.29 -0.70 1.59
N SER A 10 -13.84 0.38 2.15
CA SER A 10 -14.39 0.38 3.52
C SER A 10 -15.55 -0.60 3.67
N LYS A 11 -16.46 -0.65 2.67
CA LYS A 11 -17.59 -1.57 2.68
C LYS A 11 -17.13 -3.03 2.63
N LEU A 12 -16.19 -3.36 1.74
CA LEU A 12 -15.64 -4.70 1.61
C LEU A 12 -14.93 -5.14 2.88
N CYS A 13 -14.09 -4.30 3.49
CA CYS A 13 -13.44 -4.61 4.74
C CYS A 13 -14.46 -4.91 5.86
N ARG A 14 -15.50 -4.08 6.00
CA ARG A 14 -16.57 -4.31 6.98
C ARG A 14 -17.29 -5.63 6.74
N THR A 15 -17.57 -5.97 5.48
CA THR A 15 -18.26 -7.22 5.15
C THR A 15 -17.39 -8.44 5.47
N VAL A 16 -16.10 -8.41 5.11
CA VAL A 16 -15.17 -9.54 5.35
C VAL A 16 -14.95 -9.77 6.85
N PHE A 17 -14.86 -8.70 7.63
CA PHE A 17 -14.54 -8.79 9.06
C PHE A 17 -15.77 -8.70 9.99
N ALA A 18 -17.01 -8.70 9.45
CA ALA A 18 -18.23 -8.65 10.25
C ALA A 18 -18.38 -9.84 11.19
N GLU A 19 -18.02 -11.04 10.71
CA GLU A 19 -18.13 -12.32 11.44
C GLU A 19 -16.78 -13.07 11.41
N TYR A 20 -15.68 -12.31 11.51
CA TYR A 20 -14.35 -12.89 11.44
C TYR A 20 -13.97 -13.57 12.75
N GLU A 21 -13.56 -14.83 12.65
CA GLU A 21 -12.95 -15.60 13.72
C GLU A 21 -11.62 -16.18 13.26
N SER A 22 -10.57 -16.02 14.08
CA SER A 22 -9.25 -16.60 13.82
C SER A 22 -8.92 -17.67 14.86
N ARG A 23 -8.35 -18.78 14.41
CA ARG A 23 -7.92 -19.88 15.27
C ARG A 23 -6.55 -20.37 14.84
N THR A 24 -5.70 -20.69 15.82
CA THR A 24 -4.39 -21.27 15.58
C THR A 24 -3.97 -22.18 16.75
N ALA A 25 -2.85 -22.88 16.59
CA ALA A 25 -2.23 -23.62 17.70
C ALA A 25 -1.76 -22.64 18.78
N GLU A 26 -1.81 -23.05 20.04
CA GLU A 26 -1.45 -22.24 21.21
C GLU A 26 -0.06 -21.58 21.08
N ALA A 27 0.91 -22.32 20.56
CA ALA A 27 2.28 -21.82 20.34
C ALA A 27 2.35 -20.61 19.38
N LEU A 28 1.36 -20.43 18.50
CA LEU A 28 1.29 -19.33 17.53
C LEU A 28 0.27 -18.26 17.94
N ALA A 29 -0.41 -18.39 19.05
CA ALA A 29 -1.43 -17.45 19.50
C ALA A 29 -0.94 -15.99 19.60
N PRO A 30 0.28 -15.69 20.12
CA PRO A 30 0.80 -14.33 20.14
C PRO A 30 0.98 -13.74 18.74
N SER A 31 1.47 -14.55 17.78
CA SER A 31 1.64 -14.10 16.37
C SER A 31 0.30 -13.90 15.68
N LEU A 32 -0.72 -14.72 16.00
CA LEU A 32 -2.07 -14.51 15.49
C LEU A 32 -2.68 -13.22 16.01
N GLN A 33 -2.52 -12.91 17.28
CA GLN A 33 -2.98 -11.65 17.87
C GLN A 33 -2.32 -10.44 17.19
N ALA A 34 -1.02 -10.52 16.93
CA ALA A 34 -0.29 -9.47 16.20
C ALA A 34 -0.79 -9.32 14.75
N LEU A 35 -1.09 -10.43 14.06
CA LEU A 35 -1.70 -10.41 12.72
C LEU A 35 -3.09 -9.79 12.76
N ASP A 36 -3.91 -10.15 13.74
CA ASP A 36 -5.27 -9.61 13.91
C ASP A 36 -5.27 -8.10 14.15
N ALA A 37 -4.25 -7.56 14.80
CA ALA A 37 -4.09 -6.11 14.99
C ALA A 37 -3.91 -5.34 13.68
N VAL A 38 -3.30 -5.95 12.66
CA VAL A 38 -2.98 -5.29 11.37
C VAL A 38 -3.84 -5.77 10.19
N ARG A 39 -4.69 -6.79 10.38
CA ARG A 39 -5.45 -7.45 9.30
C ARG A 39 -6.31 -6.50 8.48
N VAL A 40 -7.00 -5.55 9.13
CA VAL A 40 -7.87 -4.59 8.44
C VAL A 40 -7.02 -3.67 7.56
N GLN A 41 -5.91 -3.18 8.07
CA GLN A 41 -4.97 -2.34 7.30
C GLN A 41 -4.37 -3.12 6.13
N ALA A 42 -3.94 -4.35 6.34
CA ALA A 42 -3.40 -5.21 5.29
C ALA A 42 -4.43 -5.46 4.18
N MET A 43 -5.70 -5.73 4.56
CA MET A 43 -6.79 -5.90 3.61
C MET A 43 -7.06 -4.62 2.82
N GLN A 44 -7.09 -3.46 3.47
CA GLN A 44 -7.25 -2.17 2.80
C GLN A 44 -6.14 -1.92 1.79
N TYR A 45 -4.89 -2.20 2.15
CA TYR A 45 -3.74 -2.06 1.25
C TYR A 45 -3.83 -3.01 0.06
N ALA A 46 -4.24 -4.26 0.29
CA ALA A 46 -4.45 -5.22 -0.79
C ALA A 46 -5.58 -4.80 -1.73
N LEU A 47 -6.72 -4.34 -1.21
CA LEU A 47 -7.86 -3.90 -2.02
C LEU A 47 -7.53 -2.64 -2.86
N VAL A 48 -6.74 -1.71 -2.31
CA VAL A 48 -6.33 -0.49 -3.00
C VAL A 48 -5.23 -0.73 -4.02
N GLY A 49 -4.22 -1.52 -3.67
CA GLY A 49 -3.03 -1.73 -4.49
C GLY A 49 -3.03 -3.04 -5.31
N GLY A 50 -4.05 -3.90 -5.10
CA GLY A 50 -4.10 -5.24 -5.66
C GLY A 50 -3.36 -6.27 -4.81
N GLU A 51 -2.28 -5.89 -4.18
CA GLU A 51 -1.45 -6.74 -3.34
C GLU A 51 -0.90 -5.95 -2.15
N CYS A 52 -0.79 -6.59 -1.00
CA CYS A 52 -0.08 -6.11 0.19
C CYS A 52 0.89 -7.21 0.64
N LEU A 53 2.11 -6.86 0.98
CA LEU A 53 3.03 -7.79 1.60
C LEU A 53 2.96 -7.64 3.13
N LEU A 54 3.02 -8.77 3.83
CA LEU A 54 3.14 -8.83 5.28
C LEU A 54 4.57 -9.22 5.63
N LYS A 55 5.29 -8.31 6.29
CA LYS A 55 6.66 -8.50 6.77
C LYS A 55 6.62 -8.96 8.22
N PRO A 56 7.04 -10.20 8.53
CA PRO A 56 7.19 -10.63 9.91
C PRO A 56 8.41 -9.94 10.53
N VAL A 57 8.23 -9.42 11.73
CA VAL A 57 9.29 -8.83 12.56
C VAL A 57 9.34 -9.61 13.87
N LEU A 58 10.50 -10.14 14.22
CA LEU A 58 10.65 -10.91 15.45
C LEU A 58 10.46 -10.01 16.67
N HIS A 59 9.54 -10.38 17.56
CA HIS A 59 9.30 -9.68 18.81
C HIS A 59 9.12 -10.70 19.95
N GLY A 60 10.07 -10.74 20.86
CA GLY A 60 10.08 -11.71 21.94
C GLY A 60 10.14 -13.16 21.41
N ARG A 61 9.09 -13.95 21.70
CA ARG A 61 8.96 -15.34 21.20
C ARG A 61 7.99 -15.49 20.03
N GLY A 62 7.46 -14.38 19.51
CA GLY A 62 6.48 -14.36 18.42
C GLY A 62 6.94 -13.44 17.29
N PHE A 63 6.00 -13.14 16.43
CA PHE A 63 6.18 -12.20 15.31
C PHE A 63 5.11 -11.11 15.39
N ASP A 64 5.56 -9.88 15.22
CA ASP A 64 4.71 -8.78 14.77
C ASP A 64 4.65 -8.78 13.24
N PHE A 65 3.66 -8.09 12.67
CA PHE A 65 3.51 -8.01 11.23
C PHE A 65 3.40 -6.56 10.78
N VAL A 66 4.19 -6.21 9.77
CA VAL A 66 4.17 -4.89 9.14
C VAL A 66 3.57 -5.03 7.74
N PRO A 67 2.38 -4.44 7.48
CA PRO A 67 1.80 -4.41 6.15
C PRO A 67 2.56 -3.43 5.25
N ILE A 68 3.03 -3.91 4.09
CA ILE A 68 3.75 -3.11 3.10
C ILE A 68 2.82 -2.88 1.90
N ARG A 69 2.56 -1.62 1.60
CA ARG A 69 1.71 -1.21 0.47
C ARG A 69 2.38 -1.52 -0.87
N ARG A 70 1.56 -1.66 -1.93
CA ARG A 70 2.05 -1.98 -3.27
C ARG A 70 3.04 -0.94 -3.83
N ASP A 71 2.89 0.31 -3.49
CA ASP A 71 3.79 1.40 -3.89
C ASP A 71 5.09 1.48 -3.08
N CYS A 72 5.24 0.66 -2.03
CA CYS A 72 6.42 0.60 -1.17
C CYS A 72 7.29 -0.64 -1.43
N TYR A 73 7.04 -1.39 -2.51
CA TYR A 73 7.91 -2.50 -2.91
C TYR A 73 7.90 -2.75 -4.42
N ALA A 74 8.97 -3.37 -4.92
CA ALA A 74 9.11 -3.82 -6.29
C ALA A 74 9.43 -5.31 -6.33
N PRO A 75 8.66 -6.15 -7.06
CA PRO A 75 9.06 -7.50 -7.38
C PRO A 75 10.35 -7.49 -8.21
N LEU A 76 11.35 -8.24 -7.79
CA LEU A 76 12.64 -8.39 -8.48
C LEU A 76 12.76 -9.73 -9.19
N GLY A 77 11.88 -10.68 -8.88
CA GLY A 77 11.79 -11.98 -9.52
C GLY A 77 10.57 -12.76 -9.05
N ARG A 78 10.06 -13.62 -9.93
CA ARG A 78 9.00 -14.59 -9.64
C ARG A 78 9.38 -15.94 -10.21
N ASP A 79 8.92 -17.01 -9.60
CA ASP A 79 9.02 -18.36 -10.14
C ASP A 79 7.91 -18.66 -11.16
N ALA A 80 7.92 -19.88 -11.70
CA ALA A 80 6.92 -20.36 -12.67
C ALA A 80 5.48 -20.39 -12.09
N HIS A 81 5.30 -20.36 -10.78
CA HIS A 81 4.01 -20.33 -10.09
C HIS A 81 3.59 -18.92 -9.68
N GLY A 82 4.41 -17.90 -10.03
CA GLY A 82 4.16 -16.50 -9.71
C GLY A 82 4.54 -16.10 -8.27
N ALA A 83 5.15 -17.00 -7.48
CA ALA A 83 5.65 -16.68 -6.16
C ALA A 83 6.91 -15.80 -6.25
N LEU A 84 7.05 -14.83 -5.33
CA LEU A 84 8.19 -13.93 -5.30
C LEU A 84 9.49 -14.71 -4.97
N THR A 85 10.50 -14.59 -5.82
CA THR A 85 11.86 -15.07 -5.58
C THR A 85 12.82 -13.95 -5.22
N GLY A 86 12.44 -12.71 -5.55
CA GLY A 86 13.15 -11.51 -5.17
C GLY A 86 12.19 -10.35 -4.98
N VAL A 87 12.46 -9.50 -4.00
CA VAL A 87 11.68 -8.29 -3.73
C VAL A 87 12.54 -7.20 -3.11
N GLY A 88 12.37 -5.97 -3.56
CA GLY A 88 12.90 -4.78 -2.93
C GLY A 88 11.79 -4.03 -2.21
N THR A 89 11.97 -3.69 -0.94
CA THR A 89 11.04 -2.86 -0.17
C THR A 89 11.67 -1.53 0.16
N MET A 90 10.86 -0.48 0.29
CA MET A 90 11.30 0.84 0.68
C MET A 90 10.45 1.40 1.81
N GLU A 91 11.10 2.07 2.75
CA GLU A 91 10.48 2.71 3.89
C GLU A 91 11.07 4.10 4.10
N VAL A 92 10.21 5.11 4.21
CA VAL A 92 10.65 6.48 4.50
C VAL A 92 10.64 6.68 6.02
N LEU A 93 11.82 6.97 6.56
CA LEU A 93 12.05 7.25 7.97
C LEU A 93 12.30 8.75 8.17
N ARG A 94 11.89 9.28 9.31
CA ARG A 94 12.16 10.68 9.70
C ARG A 94 12.85 10.71 11.05
N HIS A 95 13.95 11.46 11.12
CA HIS A 95 14.70 11.65 12.35
C HIS A 95 15.31 13.06 12.36
N ASP A 96 15.11 13.80 13.45
CA ASP A 96 15.60 15.18 13.64
C ASP A 96 15.29 16.11 12.45
N GLY A 97 14.08 16.03 11.92
CA GLY A 97 13.61 16.84 10.80
C GLY A 97 14.17 16.44 9.42
N ARG A 98 15.03 15.42 9.35
CA ARG A 98 15.58 14.89 8.10
C ARG A 98 14.82 13.65 7.65
N GLY A 99 14.72 13.47 6.32
CA GLY A 99 14.18 12.29 5.69
C GLY A 99 15.28 11.28 5.36
N TYR A 100 14.96 10.00 5.50
CA TYR A 100 15.82 8.89 5.10
C TYR A 100 14.99 7.85 4.38
N LEU A 101 15.61 7.12 3.44
CA LEU A 101 15.02 6.00 2.74
C LEU A 101 15.77 4.72 3.15
N LEU A 102 15.06 3.81 3.80
CA LEU A 102 15.54 2.46 4.08
C LEU A 102 15.14 1.56 2.91
N LEU A 103 16.11 0.97 2.25
CA LEU A 103 15.92 -0.03 1.20
C LEU A 103 16.31 -1.40 1.73
N GLU A 104 15.42 -2.36 1.54
CA GLU A 104 15.67 -3.76 1.89
C GLU A 104 15.44 -4.62 0.65
N ARG A 105 16.45 -5.36 0.23
CA ARG A 105 16.38 -6.35 -0.85
C ARG A 105 16.38 -7.74 -0.25
N ARG A 106 15.39 -8.54 -0.58
CA ARG A 106 15.27 -9.94 -0.19
C ARG A 106 15.37 -10.82 -1.41
N THR A 107 16.24 -11.82 -1.35
CA THR A 107 16.46 -12.76 -2.47
C THR A 107 16.45 -14.19 -1.93
N ALA A 108 15.55 -15.00 -2.45
CA ALA A 108 15.50 -16.43 -2.19
C ALA A 108 16.58 -17.15 -3.01
N GLY A 109 17.42 -17.92 -2.34
CA GLY A 109 18.47 -18.71 -2.95
C GLY A 109 18.43 -20.18 -2.48
N ALA A 110 19.34 -20.98 -3.02
CA ALA A 110 19.47 -22.39 -2.65
C ALA A 110 19.85 -22.56 -1.16
N ASP A 111 20.67 -21.66 -0.64
CA ASP A 111 21.17 -21.71 0.74
C ASP A 111 20.22 -21.07 1.77
N GLY A 112 19.17 -20.41 1.30
CA GLY A 112 18.21 -19.71 2.15
C GLY A 112 17.83 -18.34 1.63
N LEU A 113 17.37 -17.46 2.55
CA LEU A 113 16.99 -16.08 2.26
C LEU A 113 18.14 -15.13 2.56
N THR A 114 18.58 -14.37 1.56
CA THR A 114 19.51 -13.23 1.73
C THR A 114 18.73 -11.94 1.86
N ILE A 115 19.03 -11.14 2.87
CA ILE A 115 18.48 -9.81 3.11
C ILE A 115 19.61 -8.80 3.06
N GLU A 116 19.57 -7.86 2.13
CA GLU A 116 20.49 -6.74 2.01
C GLU A 116 19.76 -5.46 2.41
N THR A 117 20.36 -4.67 3.30
CA THR A 117 19.73 -3.45 3.84
C THR A 117 20.65 -2.25 3.64
N ARG A 118 20.13 -1.17 3.10
CA ARG A 118 20.84 0.10 2.87
C ARG A 118 20.00 1.29 3.31
N LEU A 119 20.67 2.32 3.81
CA LEU A 119 20.03 3.56 4.26
C LEU A 119 20.58 4.74 3.45
N PHE A 120 19.67 5.58 2.96
CA PHE A 120 20.00 6.77 2.18
C PHE A 120 19.40 8.01 2.84
N GLU A 121 20.10 9.13 2.81
CA GLU A 121 19.51 10.43 3.11
C GLU A 121 18.56 10.84 1.97
N LEU A 122 17.50 11.59 2.30
CA LEU A 122 16.63 12.23 1.31
C LEU A 122 16.95 13.73 1.23
N ALA A 123 17.17 14.22 0.02
CA ALA A 123 17.28 15.64 -0.29
C ALA A 123 15.93 16.12 -0.88
N GLY A 124 14.99 16.50 0.00
CA GLY A 124 13.59 16.68 -0.39
C GLY A 124 12.95 15.34 -0.75
N GLU A 125 12.53 15.17 -2.01
CA GLU A 125 12.01 13.90 -2.55
C GLU A 125 13.06 13.08 -3.31
N ALA A 126 14.26 13.63 -3.52
CA ALA A 126 15.32 12.97 -4.26
C ALA A 126 16.15 12.05 -3.35
N LEU A 127 16.62 10.94 -3.93
CA LEU A 127 17.55 10.03 -3.29
C LEU A 127 18.91 10.74 -3.15
N GLY A 128 19.42 10.85 -1.92
CA GLY A 128 20.72 11.42 -1.60
C GLY A 128 21.79 10.33 -1.43
N ARG A 129 22.78 10.63 -0.59
CA ARG A 129 23.92 9.72 -0.34
C ARG A 129 23.50 8.55 0.55
N GLU A 130 24.20 7.42 0.36
CA GLU A 130 24.14 6.29 1.29
C GLU A 130 24.83 6.66 2.62
N VAL A 131 24.21 6.27 3.73
CA VAL A 131 24.70 6.50 5.08
C VAL A 131 24.71 5.19 5.88
N PRO A 132 25.57 5.05 6.91
CA PRO A 132 25.58 3.86 7.75
C PRO A 132 24.22 3.62 8.42
N LEU A 133 23.83 2.35 8.57
CA LEU A 133 22.58 1.97 9.29
C LEU A 133 22.56 2.48 10.72
N ALA A 134 23.73 2.61 11.37
CA ALA A 134 23.86 3.17 12.71
C ALA A 134 23.54 4.66 12.83
N THR A 135 23.32 5.36 11.70
CA THR A 135 22.91 6.78 11.70
C THR A 135 21.57 7.00 12.39
N LEU A 136 20.68 6.02 12.34
CA LEU A 136 19.37 6.09 12.98
C LEU A 136 19.24 5.05 14.08
N PRO A 137 18.69 5.40 15.25
CA PRO A 137 18.42 4.41 16.31
C PRO A 137 17.52 3.24 15.83
N ALA A 138 16.57 3.53 14.96
CA ALA A 138 15.64 2.53 14.41
C ALA A 138 16.32 1.50 13.50
N THR A 139 17.45 1.83 12.88
CA THR A 139 18.18 0.95 11.95
C THR A 139 19.51 0.45 12.49
N ALA A 140 19.95 0.95 13.67
CA ALA A 140 21.26 0.65 14.23
C ALA A 140 21.51 -0.83 14.52
N GLN A 141 20.45 -1.62 14.74
CA GLN A 141 20.51 -3.07 14.97
C GLN A 141 20.44 -3.90 13.68
N LEU A 142 20.16 -3.27 12.54
CA LEU A 142 20.09 -3.97 11.27
C LEU A 142 21.47 -4.26 10.71
N GLN A 143 21.60 -5.42 10.06
CA GLN A 143 22.85 -5.79 9.38
C GLN A 143 22.75 -5.39 7.90
N PRO A 144 23.83 -4.89 7.30
CA PRO A 144 23.88 -4.57 5.87
C PRO A 144 23.60 -5.78 4.98
N SER A 145 23.96 -6.99 5.45
CA SER A 145 23.68 -8.25 4.78
C SER A 145 23.45 -9.34 5.83
N LEU A 146 22.36 -10.10 5.66
CA LEU A 146 21.98 -11.19 6.55
C LEU A 146 21.57 -12.39 5.70
N LEU A 147 22.14 -13.56 5.98
CA LEU A 147 21.69 -14.84 5.43
C LEU A 147 20.87 -15.58 6.50
N LEU A 148 19.66 -15.98 6.14
CA LEU A 148 18.80 -16.85 6.96
C LEU A 148 18.75 -18.24 6.33
N PRO A 149 19.57 -19.19 6.78
CA PRO A 149 19.65 -20.51 6.20
C PRO A 149 18.35 -21.29 6.43
N GLY A 150 17.93 -22.07 5.42
CA GLY A 150 16.74 -22.89 5.49
C GLY A 150 15.41 -22.15 5.34
N VAL A 151 15.41 -20.81 5.29
CA VAL A 151 14.20 -20.03 4.98
C VAL A 151 13.90 -20.11 3.49
N ARG A 152 12.72 -20.64 3.16
CA ARG A 152 12.26 -20.75 1.76
C ARG A 152 11.51 -19.49 1.34
N GLY A 153 11.74 -19.06 0.08
CA GLY A 153 11.13 -17.86 -0.47
C GLY A 153 11.68 -16.57 0.13
N VAL A 154 11.01 -15.45 -0.11
CA VAL A 154 11.46 -14.11 0.31
C VAL A 154 11.13 -13.77 1.77
N GLY A 155 10.52 -14.69 2.53
CA GLY A 155 10.18 -14.48 3.94
C GLY A 155 9.09 -13.41 4.16
N LEU A 156 8.27 -13.14 3.15
CA LEU A 156 7.12 -12.24 3.20
C LEU A 156 5.88 -13.01 2.75
N ALA A 157 4.73 -12.77 3.39
CA ALA A 157 3.46 -13.28 2.93
C ALA A 157 2.77 -12.25 2.03
N ALA A 158 2.20 -12.70 0.90
CA ALA A 158 1.45 -11.84 -0.01
C ALA A 158 -0.05 -12.03 0.20
N LEU A 159 -0.76 -10.95 0.47
CA LEU A 159 -2.22 -10.87 0.44
C LEU A 159 -2.63 -10.22 -0.88
N ARG A 160 -3.28 -10.98 -1.76
CA ARG A 160 -3.63 -10.54 -3.13
C ARG A 160 -5.14 -10.50 -3.32
N THR A 161 -5.60 -9.55 -4.13
CA THR A 161 -6.98 -9.57 -4.62
C THR A 161 -7.17 -10.76 -5.58
N PRO A 162 -8.33 -11.46 -5.52
CA PRO A 162 -8.61 -12.60 -6.40
C PRO A 162 -9.09 -12.17 -7.79
N LEU A 163 -8.72 -10.99 -8.26
CA LEU A 163 -9.16 -10.47 -9.54
C LEU A 163 -8.15 -10.79 -10.64
N LEU A 164 -8.66 -11.15 -11.82
CA LEU A 164 -7.86 -11.24 -13.01
C LEU A 164 -7.35 -9.84 -13.38
N ASN A 165 -6.05 -9.74 -13.68
CA ASN A 165 -5.47 -8.51 -14.20
C ASN A 165 -5.90 -8.32 -15.67
N CYS A 166 -6.97 -7.56 -15.88
CA CYS A 166 -7.45 -7.16 -17.20
C CYS A 166 -6.94 -5.77 -17.62
N VAL A 167 -6.02 -5.17 -16.88
CA VAL A 167 -5.42 -3.87 -17.25
C VAL A 167 -4.31 -4.07 -18.26
N ASP A 168 -3.38 -4.99 -17.99
CA ASP A 168 -2.23 -5.26 -18.85
C ASP A 168 -1.96 -6.76 -19.06
N GLY A 169 -2.77 -7.65 -18.47
CA GLY A 169 -2.61 -9.10 -18.54
C GLY A 169 -1.37 -9.64 -17.81
N GLY A 170 -0.69 -8.81 -17.03
CA GLY A 170 0.51 -9.16 -16.27
C GLY A 170 0.22 -10.05 -15.05
N PRO A 171 1.28 -10.52 -14.38
CA PRO A 171 1.16 -11.38 -13.21
C PRO A 171 0.82 -10.60 -11.93
N ASP A 172 0.83 -9.28 -11.96
CA ASP A 172 0.53 -8.43 -10.81
C ASP A 172 -0.96 -8.40 -10.50
N ALA A 173 -1.31 -8.42 -9.23
CA ALA A 173 -2.69 -8.24 -8.79
C ALA A 173 -3.12 -6.78 -8.98
N VAL A 174 -4.42 -6.59 -9.26
CA VAL A 174 -5.00 -5.27 -9.52
C VAL A 174 -5.93 -4.83 -8.39
N ALA A 175 -6.08 -3.53 -8.22
CA ALA A 175 -7.03 -2.96 -7.25
C ALA A 175 -8.44 -3.50 -7.47
N VAL A 176 -9.20 -3.67 -6.39
CA VAL A 176 -10.56 -4.22 -6.44
C VAL A 176 -11.50 -3.40 -7.32
N TYR A 177 -11.23 -2.12 -7.49
CA TYR A 177 -12.00 -1.20 -8.33
C TYR A 177 -11.39 -0.98 -9.72
N ALA A 178 -10.29 -1.64 -10.07
CA ALA A 178 -9.63 -1.47 -11.36
C ALA A 178 -10.58 -1.67 -12.57
N PRO A 179 -11.48 -2.68 -12.57
CA PRO A 179 -12.43 -2.84 -13.67
C PRO A 179 -13.43 -1.69 -13.82
N ALA A 180 -13.69 -0.96 -12.73
CA ALA A 180 -14.63 0.16 -12.69
C ALA A 180 -13.94 1.54 -12.74
N ALA A 181 -12.62 1.61 -12.80
CA ALA A 181 -11.85 2.86 -12.69
C ALA A 181 -12.28 3.91 -13.72
N GLY A 182 -12.52 3.50 -14.97
CA GLY A 182 -12.99 4.41 -16.03
C GLY A 182 -14.38 5.00 -15.74
N LEU A 183 -15.30 4.20 -15.22
CA LEU A 183 -16.64 4.65 -14.83
C LEU A 183 -16.56 5.61 -13.63
N MET A 184 -15.74 5.29 -12.63
CA MET A 184 -15.54 6.13 -11.44
C MET A 184 -14.95 7.49 -11.82
N HIS A 185 -13.97 7.51 -12.73
CA HIS A 185 -13.40 8.76 -13.26
C HIS A 185 -14.44 9.59 -14.01
N SER A 186 -15.24 8.95 -14.86
CA SER A 186 -16.33 9.63 -15.59
C SER A 186 -17.38 10.21 -14.65
N ALA A 187 -17.78 9.46 -13.62
CA ALA A 187 -18.73 9.92 -12.61
C ALA A 187 -18.18 11.13 -11.82
N ALA A 188 -16.92 11.09 -11.41
CA ALA A 188 -16.28 12.20 -10.72
C ALA A 188 -16.21 13.46 -11.60
N ARG A 189 -15.93 13.30 -12.90
CA ARG A 189 -15.92 14.41 -13.85
C ARG A 189 -17.30 15.02 -14.05
N LEU A 190 -18.35 14.20 -14.16
CA LEU A 190 -19.74 14.66 -14.26
C LEU A 190 -20.16 15.41 -12.98
N GLU A 191 -19.84 14.87 -11.79
CA GLU A 191 -20.12 15.56 -10.52
C GLU A 191 -19.46 16.96 -10.48
N TYR A 192 -18.21 17.04 -10.90
CA TYR A 192 -17.50 18.33 -10.97
C TYR A 192 -18.17 19.32 -11.95
N GLN A 193 -18.57 18.85 -13.14
CA GLN A 193 -19.28 19.68 -14.14
C GLN A 193 -20.62 20.17 -13.60
N MET A 194 -21.40 19.27 -12.99
CA MET A 194 -22.67 19.64 -12.37
C MET A 194 -22.50 20.71 -11.29
N ARG A 195 -21.50 20.58 -10.43
CA ARG A 195 -21.19 21.62 -9.43
C ARG A 195 -20.87 22.97 -10.06
N GLN A 196 -20.05 22.97 -11.09
CA GLN A 196 -19.73 24.20 -11.83
C GLN A 196 -20.97 24.84 -12.47
N GLU A 197 -21.85 24.02 -13.05
CA GLU A 197 -23.10 24.52 -13.62
C GLU A 197 -24.03 25.09 -12.55
N PHE A 198 -24.13 24.46 -11.39
CA PHE A 198 -24.90 24.98 -10.25
C PHE A 198 -24.31 26.29 -9.72
N GLU A 199 -23.00 26.36 -9.53
CA GLU A 199 -22.32 27.59 -9.08
C GLU A 199 -22.47 28.72 -10.08
N ASN A 200 -22.32 28.44 -11.39
CA ASN A 200 -22.51 29.40 -12.45
C ASN A 200 -23.99 29.78 -12.65
N GLY A 201 -24.92 28.84 -12.44
CA GLY A 201 -26.36 29.06 -12.54
C GLY A 201 -26.92 29.91 -11.38
N ALA A 202 -26.35 29.76 -10.17
CA ALA A 202 -26.77 30.56 -9.01
C ALA A 202 -26.47 32.07 -9.16
N SER A 203 -25.55 32.43 -10.06
CA SER A 203 -25.22 33.84 -10.36
C SER A 203 -25.98 34.42 -11.56
N ARG A 204 -26.84 33.64 -12.22
CA ARG A 204 -27.64 34.12 -13.35
C ARG A 204 -28.96 34.70 -12.87
N VAL A 205 -29.06 35.99 -12.85
CA VAL A 205 -30.32 36.74 -12.66
C VAL A 205 -30.96 36.90 -14.05
N PHE A 206 -32.06 36.18 -14.29
CA PHE A 206 -32.87 36.43 -15.48
C PHE A 206 -33.77 37.63 -15.17
N ALA A 207 -33.36 38.80 -15.65
CA ALA A 207 -34.20 39.99 -15.63
C ALA A 207 -34.91 40.13 -17.01
N SER A 208 -36.20 40.42 -17.00
CA SER A 208 -36.87 40.86 -18.23
C SER A 208 -36.27 42.18 -18.72
N GLU A 209 -36.16 42.34 -20.03
CA GLU A 209 -35.66 43.57 -20.63
C GLU A 209 -36.43 44.81 -20.17
N ASP A 210 -37.68 44.65 -19.83
CA ASP A 210 -38.57 45.71 -19.29
C ASP A 210 -38.19 46.19 -17.90
N LEU A 211 -37.50 45.33 -17.09
CA LEU A 211 -36.97 45.70 -15.78
C LEU A 211 -35.63 46.44 -15.82
N LEU A 212 -35.01 46.50 -17.00
CA LEU A 212 -33.72 47.17 -17.23
C LEU A 212 -33.87 48.56 -17.89
N ARG A 213 -35.11 48.96 -18.21
CA ARG A 213 -35.39 50.31 -18.67
C ARG A 213 -35.52 51.22 -17.47
N GLU A 214 -34.52 52.07 -17.24
CA GLU A 214 -34.68 53.23 -16.37
C GLU A 214 -35.71 54.15 -17.00
N ASP A 215 -36.79 54.44 -16.29
CA ASP A 215 -37.67 55.54 -16.61
C ASP A 215 -36.89 56.83 -16.51
N GLY A 216 -36.57 57.45 -17.66
CA GLY A 216 -35.95 58.77 -17.76
C GLY A 216 -36.95 59.88 -17.51
#